data_dd33796d3c798023f50f9c7e7dd077a1
#
_entry.id   dd33796d3c798023f50f9c7e7dd077a1
#
_cell.length_a   1.000
_cell.length_b   1.000
_cell.length_c   1.000
_cell.angle_alpha   90.00
_cell.angle_beta   90.00
_cell.angle_gamma   90.00
#
_symmetry.space_group_name_H-M   'P 1'
#
loop_
_entity.id
_entity.type
_entity.pdbx_description
1 polymer ?
#
loop_
_entity_poly.entity_id
_entity_poly.type
_entity_poly.pdbx_seq_one_letter_code
_entity_poly.pdbx_strand_id
1 'polypeptide(L)'
;MTYAKNVVTLQRKSNKKMFCKDIHSALEAITGRYEEVVFVHDERIPMPAVSGQHPVICIEVSEETKGIETVEKIWDRLMETGMTRRGLLVAIGGGALTDMAGFAAATYKRGIEWVAVPTTLLAMVDASTGGKTGINYRGMKNMIGAFYPPIETIIWPGWLKTLPTEEMLSGFGEIIKMSVVSCQKSERLWDRVMRDDLERMDIGELEPIIEECVAAKERIVAADPREEGVRKVLNFGHTFGHALEEIMMDNSQFTIIPHGYAVVYGMIAELYLSVVKSGCPKEPLQLLTQTMLHYYGKPQCGCKDREALLEFMQQDKKNEHAGEINCTLIRGIGEPIINQVISPDEAREAWEYLFSL
;
A
#
# COMPACT_ATOMS: atom_id res chain seq x y z
N MET A 1 -27.03 39.05 6.85
CA MET A 1 -27.45 37.67 7.23
C MET A 1 -26.34 36.73 6.94
N THR A 2 -25.58 36.38 7.97
CA THR A 2 -24.37 35.51 7.87
C THR A 2 -24.82 34.09 8.08
N TYR A 3 -24.81 33.27 7.03
CA TYR A 3 -25.03 31.83 7.15
C TYR A 3 -23.81 31.20 7.79
N ALA A 4 -23.92 30.85 9.06
CA ALA A 4 -22.96 29.97 9.72
C ALA A 4 -23.05 28.57 9.06
N LYS A 5 -22.00 28.18 8.34
CA LYS A 5 -21.83 26.81 7.86
C LYS A 5 -21.59 25.91 9.07
N ASN A 6 -22.61 25.30 9.59
CA ASN A 6 -22.49 24.15 10.49
C ASN A 6 -21.99 22.95 9.67
N VAL A 7 -20.68 22.84 9.50
CA VAL A 7 -20.06 21.60 9.06
C VAL A 7 -20.12 20.64 10.23
N VAL A 8 -21.12 19.77 10.26
CA VAL A 8 -21.13 18.60 11.13
C VAL A 8 -20.05 17.66 10.58
N THR A 9 -18.83 17.84 11.07
CA THR A 9 -17.78 16.86 10.88
C THR A 9 -18.20 15.63 11.70
N LEU A 10 -18.76 14.63 11.06
CA LEU A 10 -18.87 13.29 11.65
C LEU A 10 -17.43 12.82 11.90
N GLN A 11 -16.92 13.07 13.11
CA GLN A 11 -15.72 12.41 13.60
C GLN A 11 -16.06 10.91 13.71
N ARG A 12 -15.80 10.15 12.64
CA ARG A 12 -15.75 8.69 12.74
C ARG A 12 -14.65 8.35 13.74
N LYS A 13 -14.96 7.38 14.62
CA LYS A 13 -14.00 6.82 15.58
C LYS A 13 -12.67 6.57 14.85
N SER A 14 -11.57 7.01 15.44
CA SER A 14 -10.24 6.83 14.90
C SER A 14 -9.98 5.36 14.58
N ASN A 15 -9.41 5.07 13.41
CA ASN A 15 -8.91 3.75 13.05
C ASN A 15 -7.92 3.29 14.13
N LYS A 16 -8.33 2.35 14.99
CA LYS A 16 -7.49 1.82 16.04
C LYS A 16 -6.61 0.71 15.47
N LYS A 17 -5.30 0.80 15.66
CA LYS A 17 -4.38 -0.29 15.35
C LYS A 17 -4.21 -1.18 16.56
N MET A 18 -4.42 -2.47 16.39
CA MET A 18 -4.23 -3.47 17.43
C MET A 18 -3.20 -4.50 16.96
N PHE A 19 -2.03 -4.50 17.60
CA PHE A 19 -1.09 -5.61 17.51
C PHE A 19 -1.52 -6.70 18.46
N CYS A 20 -1.66 -7.92 17.98
CA CYS A 20 -2.09 -9.05 18.80
C CYS A 20 -1.10 -10.22 18.69
N LYS A 21 -1.01 -11.00 19.78
CA LYS A 21 -0.23 -12.24 19.82
C LYS A 21 -1.07 -13.46 19.46
N ASP A 22 -2.38 -13.35 19.60
CA ASP A 22 -3.35 -14.38 19.26
C ASP A 22 -4.51 -13.77 18.47
N ILE A 23 -4.62 -14.18 17.21
CA ILE A 23 -5.64 -13.69 16.28
C ILE A 23 -7.05 -14.15 16.68
N HIS A 24 -7.18 -15.36 17.26
CA HIS A 24 -8.49 -15.91 17.66
C HIS A 24 -9.12 -15.05 18.75
N SER A 25 -8.39 -14.79 19.83
CA SER A 25 -8.86 -13.93 20.93
C SER A 25 -9.17 -12.51 20.46
N ALA A 26 -8.36 -11.96 19.55
CA ALA A 26 -8.60 -10.62 19.01
C ALA A 26 -9.89 -10.55 18.17
N LEU A 27 -10.14 -11.58 17.34
CA LEU A 27 -11.37 -11.67 16.54
C LEU A 27 -12.59 -11.92 17.42
N GLU A 28 -12.54 -12.80 18.40
CA GLU A 28 -13.64 -13.02 19.37
C GLU A 28 -14.00 -11.72 20.08
N ALA A 29 -13.01 -10.96 20.54
CA ALA A 29 -13.23 -9.71 21.25
C ALA A 29 -13.92 -8.64 20.40
N ILE A 30 -13.66 -8.58 19.09
CA ILE A 30 -14.30 -7.61 18.20
C ILE A 30 -15.69 -8.10 17.75
N THR A 31 -15.81 -9.37 17.33
CA THR A 31 -17.06 -9.92 16.83
C THR A 31 -18.12 -10.00 17.93
N GLY A 32 -17.75 -10.30 19.16
CA GLY A 32 -18.67 -10.33 20.31
C GLY A 32 -19.33 -8.99 20.65
N ARG A 33 -18.97 -7.89 19.98
CA ARG A 33 -19.62 -6.57 20.12
C ARG A 33 -20.78 -6.36 19.15
N TYR A 34 -21.00 -7.31 18.20
CA TYR A 34 -21.94 -7.17 17.11
C TYR A 34 -22.87 -8.41 17.03
N GLU A 35 -24.13 -8.17 16.77
CA GLU A 35 -25.10 -9.24 16.52
C GLU A 35 -24.98 -9.81 15.13
N GLU A 36 -24.59 -8.98 14.16
CA GLU A 36 -24.46 -9.34 12.75
C GLU A 36 -23.01 -9.16 12.33
N VAL A 37 -22.34 -10.26 11.96
CA VAL A 37 -20.95 -10.28 11.50
C VAL A 37 -20.85 -11.10 10.23
N VAL A 38 -20.17 -10.59 9.22
CA VAL A 38 -19.82 -11.31 8.00
C VAL A 38 -18.30 -11.22 7.79
N PHE A 39 -17.68 -12.33 7.45
CA PHE A 39 -16.28 -12.38 7.09
C PHE A 39 -16.11 -12.38 5.58
N VAL A 40 -15.13 -11.61 5.08
CA VAL A 40 -14.57 -11.73 3.73
C VAL A 40 -13.14 -12.24 3.89
N HIS A 41 -12.82 -13.32 3.22
CA HIS A 41 -11.59 -14.06 3.47
C HIS A 41 -10.92 -14.45 2.15
N ASP A 42 -9.60 -14.30 2.08
CA ASP A 42 -8.80 -14.83 0.97
C ASP A 42 -8.71 -16.35 1.11
N GLU A 43 -9.18 -17.08 0.10
CA GLU A 43 -9.25 -18.55 0.14
C GLU A 43 -7.88 -19.23 0.30
N ARG A 44 -6.78 -18.54 -0.04
CA ARG A 44 -5.41 -19.05 0.10
C ARG A 44 -4.91 -19.06 1.53
N ILE A 45 -5.63 -18.44 2.47
CA ILE A 45 -5.21 -18.26 3.85
C ILE A 45 -6.03 -19.19 4.77
N PRO A 46 -5.40 -19.86 5.77
CA PRO A 46 -6.14 -20.62 6.76
C PRO A 46 -7.17 -19.78 7.50
N MET A 47 -8.41 -20.25 7.53
CA MET A 47 -9.50 -19.54 8.19
C MET A 47 -9.38 -19.64 9.71
N PRO A 48 -9.44 -18.53 10.46
CA PRO A 48 -9.51 -18.57 11.91
C PRO A 48 -10.78 -19.26 12.41
N ALA A 49 -10.70 -20.06 13.48
CA ALA A 49 -11.81 -20.87 13.98
C ALA A 49 -13.07 -20.05 14.32
N VAL A 50 -12.90 -18.82 14.83
CA VAL A 50 -14.02 -17.94 15.18
C VAL A 50 -14.87 -17.56 13.96
N SER A 51 -14.29 -17.47 12.78
CA SER A 51 -15.02 -17.11 11.55
C SER A 51 -16.02 -18.21 11.14
N GLY A 52 -15.78 -19.46 11.50
CA GLY A 52 -16.70 -20.58 11.22
C GLY A 52 -18.06 -20.51 11.93
N GLN A 53 -18.24 -19.58 12.87
CA GLN A 53 -19.50 -19.31 13.57
C GLN A 53 -20.36 -18.24 12.88
N HIS A 54 -19.83 -17.61 11.83
CA HIS A 54 -20.43 -16.50 11.11
C HIS A 54 -20.47 -16.78 9.60
N PRO A 55 -21.34 -16.12 8.83
CA PRO A 55 -21.29 -16.17 7.37
C PRO A 55 -19.90 -15.73 6.84
N VAL A 56 -19.36 -16.49 5.90
CA VAL A 56 -18.08 -16.25 5.28
C VAL A 56 -18.23 -16.12 3.77
N ILE A 57 -17.49 -15.20 3.19
CA ILE A 57 -17.30 -15.03 1.76
C ILE A 57 -15.85 -15.37 1.48
N CYS A 58 -15.59 -16.50 0.79
CA CYS A 58 -14.25 -16.82 0.30
C CYS A 58 -14.06 -16.20 -1.08
N ILE A 59 -12.94 -15.55 -1.28
CA ILE A 59 -12.58 -14.88 -2.52
C ILE A 59 -11.20 -15.34 -2.93
N GLU A 60 -11.06 -15.78 -4.18
CA GLU A 60 -9.76 -15.91 -4.83
C GLU A 60 -9.25 -14.52 -5.17
N VAL A 61 -8.21 -14.08 -4.46
CA VAL A 61 -7.69 -12.71 -4.58
C VAL A 61 -6.52 -12.66 -5.54
N SER A 62 -6.66 -11.85 -6.58
CA SER A 62 -5.58 -11.46 -7.49
C SER A 62 -5.75 -9.99 -7.87
N GLU A 63 -4.78 -9.42 -8.59
CA GLU A 63 -4.94 -8.07 -9.13
C GLU A 63 -6.04 -8.01 -10.21
N GLU A 64 -6.27 -9.11 -10.93
CA GLU A 64 -7.33 -9.24 -11.94
C GLU A 64 -8.72 -9.29 -11.30
N THR A 65 -8.85 -9.93 -10.14
CA THR A 65 -10.11 -10.02 -9.40
C THR A 65 -10.43 -8.77 -8.58
N LYS A 66 -9.51 -7.78 -8.53
CA LYS A 66 -9.71 -6.50 -7.84
C LYS A 66 -10.64 -5.57 -8.61
N GLY A 67 -11.87 -6.00 -8.86
CA GLY A 67 -12.87 -5.35 -9.69
C GLY A 67 -14.24 -5.25 -9.05
N ILE A 68 -15.18 -4.65 -9.82
CA ILE A 68 -16.55 -4.44 -9.37
C ILE A 68 -17.29 -5.77 -9.16
N GLU A 69 -17.00 -6.78 -9.98
CA GLU A 69 -17.63 -8.10 -9.92
C GLU A 69 -17.38 -8.78 -8.56
N THR A 70 -16.20 -8.59 -7.99
CA THR A 70 -15.87 -9.10 -6.65
C THR A 70 -16.59 -8.30 -5.56
N VAL A 71 -16.71 -7.00 -5.73
CA VAL A 71 -17.46 -6.15 -4.80
C VAL A 71 -18.96 -6.48 -4.84
N GLU A 72 -19.53 -6.78 -6.00
CA GLU A 72 -20.90 -7.25 -6.16
C GLU A 72 -21.14 -8.55 -5.39
N LYS A 73 -20.25 -9.53 -5.46
CA LYS A 73 -20.32 -10.76 -4.66
C LYS A 73 -20.36 -10.48 -3.15
N ILE A 74 -19.58 -9.48 -2.70
CA ILE A 74 -19.60 -9.07 -1.29
C ILE A 74 -20.97 -8.45 -0.94
N TRP A 75 -21.49 -7.53 -1.76
CA TRP A 75 -22.80 -6.93 -1.52
C TRP A 75 -23.94 -7.95 -1.54
N ASP A 76 -23.96 -8.89 -2.48
CA ASP A 76 -24.95 -9.94 -2.58
C ASP A 76 -24.98 -10.77 -1.29
N ARG A 77 -23.81 -11.18 -0.80
CA ARG A 77 -23.73 -11.94 0.44
C ARG A 77 -24.19 -11.15 1.65
N LEU A 78 -23.83 -9.86 1.73
CA LEU A 78 -24.32 -8.96 2.80
C LEU A 78 -25.85 -8.81 2.75
N MET A 79 -26.47 -8.81 1.57
CA MET A 79 -27.92 -8.78 1.41
C MET A 79 -28.56 -10.11 1.81
N GLU A 80 -28.01 -11.24 1.37
CA GLU A 80 -28.49 -12.59 1.71
C GLU A 80 -28.51 -12.85 3.22
N THR A 81 -27.49 -12.34 3.93
CA THR A 81 -27.40 -12.48 5.39
C THR A 81 -28.32 -11.50 6.14
N GLY A 82 -29.00 -10.60 5.41
CA GLY A 82 -29.85 -9.58 6.01
C GLY A 82 -29.09 -8.49 6.75
N MET A 83 -27.75 -8.34 6.53
CA MET A 83 -26.91 -7.39 7.26
C MET A 83 -27.49 -5.99 7.28
N THR A 84 -27.64 -5.45 8.48
CA THR A 84 -28.11 -4.08 8.71
C THR A 84 -26.96 -3.07 8.71
N ARG A 85 -27.27 -1.79 8.90
CA ARG A 85 -26.24 -0.74 9.04
C ARG A 85 -25.43 -0.84 10.34
N ARG A 86 -25.85 -1.68 11.27
CA ARG A 86 -25.19 -1.91 12.58
C ARG A 86 -24.31 -3.15 12.58
N GLY A 87 -24.28 -3.91 11.47
CA GLY A 87 -23.46 -5.09 11.32
C GLY A 87 -21.99 -4.74 11.07
N LEU A 88 -21.13 -5.74 11.21
CA LEU A 88 -19.68 -5.69 11.05
C LEU A 88 -19.24 -6.53 9.87
N LEU A 89 -18.45 -5.95 8.98
CA LEU A 89 -17.69 -6.69 7.96
C LEU A 89 -16.25 -6.88 8.44
N VAL A 90 -15.75 -8.12 8.48
CA VAL A 90 -14.37 -8.43 8.84
C VAL A 90 -13.64 -8.93 7.61
N ALA A 91 -12.60 -8.22 7.17
CA ALA A 91 -11.81 -8.55 5.98
C ALA A 91 -10.45 -9.13 6.37
N ILE A 92 -10.21 -10.42 6.05
CA ILE A 92 -8.97 -11.14 6.33
C ILE A 92 -8.25 -11.44 5.03
N GLY A 93 -7.17 -10.73 4.73
CA GLY A 93 -6.44 -10.91 3.47
C GLY A 93 -5.36 -9.85 3.24
N GLY A 94 -4.75 -9.90 2.08
CA GLY A 94 -3.79 -8.90 1.61
C GLY A 94 -4.44 -7.55 1.25
N GLY A 95 -3.63 -6.63 0.74
CA GLY A 95 -4.06 -5.27 0.36
C GLY A 95 -5.23 -5.25 -0.61
N ALA A 96 -5.20 -6.08 -1.66
CA ALA A 96 -6.27 -6.13 -2.65
C ALA A 96 -7.63 -6.51 -2.03
N LEU A 97 -7.66 -7.51 -1.12
CA LEU A 97 -8.89 -7.89 -0.43
C LEU A 97 -9.39 -6.77 0.50
N THR A 98 -8.50 -6.20 1.30
CA THR A 98 -8.89 -5.14 2.25
C THR A 98 -9.39 -3.89 1.53
N ASP A 99 -8.84 -3.56 0.36
CA ASP A 99 -9.31 -2.46 -0.49
C ASP A 99 -10.73 -2.71 -1.02
N MET A 100 -10.98 -3.90 -1.58
CA MET A 100 -12.31 -4.29 -2.08
C MET A 100 -13.35 -4.35 -0.96
N ALA A 101 -13.02 -5.00 0.15
CA ALA A 101 -13.93 -5.13 1.29
C ALA A 101 -14.23 -3.78 1.94
N GLY A 102 -13.23 -2.91 2.08
CA GLY A 102 -13.42 -1.56 2.58
C GLY A 102 -14.29 -0.70 1.65
N PHE A 103 -14.13 -0.85 0.32
CA PHE A 103 -14.99 -0.18 -0.66
C PHE A 103 -16.42 -0.73 -0.62
N ALA A 104 -16.58 -2.05 -0.52
CA ALA A 104 -17.89 -2.67 -0.32
C ALA A 104 -18.57 -2.15 0.96
N ALA A 105 -17.84 -2.09 2.07
CA ALA A 105 -18.33 -1.54 3.33
C ALA A 105 -18.73 -0.05 3.22
N ALA A 106 -17.94 0.74 2.48
CA ALA A 106 -18.19 2.17 2.26
C ALA A 106 -19.51 2.42 1.52
N THR A 107 -19.86 1.55 0.59
CA THR A 107 -20.96 1.73 -0.35
C THR A 107 -22.23 1.00 0.05
N TYR A 108 -22.12 -0.18 0.70
CA TYR A 108 -23.24 -0.95 1.18
C TYR A 108 -24.09 -0.14 2.19
N LYS A 109 -25.38 0.03 1.89
CA LYS A 109 -26.33 0.84 2.71
C LYS A 109 -25.79 2.24 3.09
N ARG A 110 -24.91 2.84 2.27
CA ARG A 110 -24.19 4.12 2.50
C ARG A 110 -23.23 4.08 3.67
N GLY A 111 -22.67 2.92 3.96
CA GLY A 111 -21.61 2.67 4.93
C GLY A 111 -22.01 1.80 6.10
N ILE A 112 -21.26 0.72 6.29
CA ILE A 112 -21.29 -0.17 7.47
C ILE A 112 -19.90 -0.16 8.13
N GLU A 113 -19.84 -0.53 9.42
CA GLU A 113 -18.56 -0.68 10.10
C GLU A 113 -17.80 -1.89 9.56
N TRP A 114 -16.47 -1.77 9.51
CA TRP A 114 -15.60 -2.85 9.06
C TRP A 114 -14.27 -2.86 9.79
N VAL A 115 -13.64 -4.04 9.80
CA VAL A 115 -12.34 -4.33 10.41
C VAL A 115 -11.43 -4.89 9.34
N ALA A 116 -10.19 -4.40 9.28
CA ALA A 116 -9.14 -4.95 8.44
C ALA A 116 -8.24 -5.89 9.24
N VAL A 117 -7.97 -7.07 8.70
CA VAL A 117 -7.00 -8.05 9.22
C VAL A 117 -5.99 -8.33 8.12
N PRO A 118 -4.95 -7.50 8.00
CA PRO A 118 -3.94 -7.66 6.95
C PRO A 118 -3.12 -8.92 7.17
N THR A 119 -2.90 -9.68 6.10
CA THR A 119 -2.19 -10.97 6.16
C THR A 119 -0.87 -10.98 5.38
N THR A 120 -0.58 -9.93 4.60
CA THR A 120 0.71 -9.75 3.93
C THR A 120 1.50 -8.64 4.60
N LEU A 121 2.83 -8.69 4.51
CA LEU A 121 3.70 -7.65 5.08
C LEU A 121 3.36 -6.27 4.50
N LEU A 122 3.18 -6.17 3.17
CA LEU A 122 2.78 -4.94 2.49
C LEU A 122 1.46 -4.37 3.07
N ALA A 123 0.46 -5.23 3.27
CA ALA A 123 -0.81 -4.78 3.83
C ALA A 123 -0.67 -4.32 5.29
N MET A 124 0.19 -4.97 6.09
CA MET A 124 0.44 -4.57 7.48
C MET A 124 1.09 -3.19 7.57
N VAL A 125 2.16 -2.96 6.80
CA VAL A 125 2.95 -1.73 6.91
C VAL A 125 2.39 -0.56 6.10
N ASP A 126 1.63 -0.83 5.03
CA ASP A 126 1.15 0.19 4.10
C ASP A 126 -0.36 0.17 3.87
N ALA A 127 -0.89 -0.79 3.11
CA ALA A 127 -2.23 -0.72 2.53
C ALA A 127 -3.37 -0.58 3.55
N SER A 128 -3.30 -1.23 4.71
CA SER A 128 -4.35 -1.15 5.75
C SER A 128 -4.36 0.16 6.54
N THR A 129 -3.45 1.09 6.25
CA THR A 129 -3.34 2.39 6.94
C THR A 129 -3.64 3.53 5.99
N GLY A 130 -4.53 4.44 6.40
CA GLY A 130 -4.85 5.65 5.64
C GLY A 130 -6.23 5.66 4.99
N GLY A 131 -6.98 4.55 5.11
CA GLY A 131 -8.40 4.48 4.75
C GLY A 131 -8.69 4.62 3.26
N LYS A 132 -7.70 4.55 2.39
CA LYS A 132 -7.93 4.41 0.96
C LYS A 132 -8.49 3.01 0.71
N THR A 133 -9.62 2.92 0.02
CA THR A 133 -10.25 1.67 -0.39
C THR A 133 -10.66 1.80 -1.84
N GLY A 134 -10.64 0.73 -2.62
CA GLY A 134 -10.97 0.87 -4.03
C GLY A 134 -10.76 -0.38 -4.86
N ILE A 135 -11.07 -0.22 -6.13
CA ILE A 135 -11.02 -1.25 -7.15
C ILE A 135 -10.34 -0.74 -8.42
N ASN A 136 -9.87 -1.68 -9.21
CA ASN A 136 -9.42 -1.43 -10.56
C ASN A 136 -10.63 -1.25 -11.50
N TYR A 137 -10.47 -0.44 -12.52
CA TYR A 137 -11.54 -0.22 -13.49
C TYR A 137 -10.95 0.03 -14.87
N ARG A 138 -11.42 -0.73 -15.87
CA ARG A 138 -10.98 -0.63 -17.29
C ARG A 138 -9.46 -0.63 -17.46
N GLY A 139 -8.77 -1.55 -16.79
CA GLY A 139 -7.32 -1.69 -16.85
C GLY A 139 -6.51 -0.70 -16.00
N MET A 140 -7.16 0.29 -15.38
CA MET A 140 -6.48 1.27 -14.52
C MET A 140 -6.55 0.85 -13.04
N LYS A 141 -5.41 0.80 -12.36
CA LYS A 141 -5.31 0.45 -10.94
C LYS A 141 -5.94 1.51 -10.04
N ASN A 142 -6.70 1.05 -9.03
CA ASN A 142 -7.26 1.89 -7.96
C ASN A 142 -8.01 3.14 -8.47
N MET A 143 -8.74 3.00 -9.59
CA MET A 143 -9.39 4.13 -10.25
C MET A 143 -10.68 4.55 -9.56
N ILE A 144 -11.41 3.60 -8.99
CA ILE A 144 -12.66 3.85 -8.28
C ILE A 144 -12.47 3.49 -6.81
N GLY A 145 -12.80 4.40 -5.91
CA GLY A 145 -12.61 4.14 -4.49
C GLY A 145 -13.22 5.19 -3.57
N ALA A 146 -12.99 5.00 -2.28
CA ALA A 146 -13.43 5.88 -1.23
C ALA A 146 -12.37 6.03 -0.13
N PHE A 147 -12.41 7.15 0.58
CA PHE A 147 -11.70 7.28 1.85
C PHE A 147 -12.60 6.76 2.96
N TYR A 148 -12.43 5.50 3.31
CA TYR A 148 -13.27 4.81 4.28
C TYR A 148 -12.45 3.94 5.25
N PRO A 149 -11.86 4.54 6.30
CA PRO A 149 -11.01 3.80 7.22
C PRO A 149 -11.80 2.73 7.98
N PRO A 150 -11.18 1.56 8.26
CA PRO A 150 -11.76 0.59 9.18
C PRO A 150 -11.91 1.20 10.58
N ILE A 151 -12.84 0.67 11.38
CA ILE A 151 -12.94 1.05 12.80
C ILE A 151 -11.73 0.54 13.61
N GLU A 152 -11.20 -0.61 13.18
CA GLU A 152 -10.03 -1.24 13.80
C GLU A 152 -9.24 -2.01 12.72
N THR A 153 -7.91 -2.01 12.83
CA THR A 153 -7.03 -2.89 12.06
C THR A 153 -6.33 -3.81 13.03
N ILE A 154 -6.51 -5.13 12.87
CA ILE A 154 -5.90 -6.16 13.72
C ILE A 154 -4.68 -6.70 13.00
N ILE A 155 -3.49 -6.40 13.51
CA ILE A 155 -2.20 -6.82 12.95
C ILE A 155 -1.68 -7.99 13.76
N TRP A 156 -1.58 -9.14 13.10
CA TRP A 156 -0.98 -10.34 13.66
C TRP A 156 0.20 -10.80 12.79
N PRO A 157 1.44 -10.55 13.20
CA PRO A 157 2.62 -10.94 12.40
C PRO A 157 2.75 -12.45 12.16
N GLY A 158 2.01 -13.28 12.91
CA GLY A 158 1.99 -14.73 12.71
C GLY A 158 1.62 -15.19 11.30
N TRP A 159 0.87 -14.38 10.53
CA TRP A 159 0.56 -14.66 9.11
C TRP A 159 1.82 -14.76 8.24
N LEU A 160 2.87 -14.02 8.59
CA LEU A 160 4.10 -13.92 7.80
C LEU A 160 4.88 -15.24 7.76
N LYS A 161 4.60 -16.20 8.68
CA LYS A 161 5.25 -17.52 8.70
C LYS A 161 5.04 -18.34 7.43
N THR A 162 3.94 -18.10 6.75
CA THR A 162 3.54 -18.83 5.54
C THR A 162 3.52 -17.95 4.30
N LEU A 163 3.91 -16.68 4.44
CA LEU A 163 3.95 -15.74 3.32
C LEU A 163 5.11 -16.11 2.39
N PRO A 164 4.90 -16.24 1.08
CA PRO A 164 5.97 -16.48 0.11
C PRO A 164 7.05 -15.40 0.16
N THR A 165 8.31 -15.76 -0.10
CA THR A 165 9.45 -14.84 -0.09
C THR A 165 9.24 -13.62 -0.99
N GLU A 166 8.66 -13.83 -2.17
CA GLU A 166 8.35 -12.75 -3.12
C GLU A 166 7.40 -11.72 -2.51
N GLU A 167 6.36 -12.16 -1.82
CA GLU A 167 5.40 -11.29 -1.12
C GLU A 167 6.03 -10.63 0.12
N MET A 168 6.95 -11.31 0.80
CA MET A 168 7.75 -10.72 1.87
C MET A 168 8.61 -9.58 1.33
N LEU A 169 9.36 -9.80 0.25
CA LEU A 169 10.18 -8.78 -0.40
C LEU A 169 9.32 -7.61 -0.91
N SER A 170 8.12 -7.89 -1.43
CA SER A 170 7.17 -6.83 -1.80
C SER A 170 6.83 -5.93 -0.60
N GLY A 171 6.55 -6.51 0.56
CA GLY A 171 6.33 -5.75 1.80
C GLY A 171 7.57 -4.97 2.25
N PHE A 172 8.77 -5.55 2.10
CA PHE A 172 10.02 -4.87 2.41
C PHE A 172 10.28 -3.64 1.53
N GLY A 173 9.84 -3.64 0.27
CA GLY A 173 9.89 -2.45 -0.59
C GLY A 173 9.21 -1.23 0.07
N GLU A 174 8.06 -1.44 0.69
CA GLU A 174 7.34 -0.40 1.42
C GLU A 174 8.00 -0.02 2.75
N ILE A 175 8.63 -0.97 3.46
CA ILE A 175 9.43 -0.69 4.66
C ILE A 175 10.63 0.19 4.28
N ILE A 176 11.35 -0.13 3.20
CA ILE A 176 12.45 0.68 2.67
C ILE A 176 11.95 2.10 2.37
N LYS A 177 10.83 2.25 1.67
CA LYS A 177 10.22 3.55 1.41
C LYS A 177 9.95 4.32 2.70
N MET A 178 9.31 3.69 3.68
CA MET A 178 9.03 4.33 4.97
C MET A 178 10.30 4.74 5.70
N SER A 179 11.37 3.96 5.62
CA SER A 179 12.65 4.29 6.21
C SER A 179 13.31 5.52 5.60
N VAL A 180 13.01 5.80 4.32
CA VAL A 180 13.51 7.01 3.62
C VAL A 180 12.70 8.25 3.95
N VAL A 181 11.36 8.16 4.01
CA VAL A 181 10.48 9.34 4.02
C VAL A 181 9.90 9.71 5.38
N SER A 182 10.08 8.90 6.43
CA SER A 182 9.34 9.08 7.69
C SER A 182 9.75 10.28 8.55
N CYS A 183 10.75 11.05 8.18
CA CYS A 183 11.23 12.30 8.78
C CYS A 183 11.68 12.21 10.27
N GLN A 184 11.12 11.31 11.05
CA GLN A 184 11.50 11.10 12.46
C GLN A 184 12.12 9.74 12.64
N LYS A 185 13.38 9.70 13.09
CA LYS A 185 14.17 8.46 13.28
C LYS A 185 14.41 7.67 11.99
N SER A 186 14.18 8.27 10.80
CA SER A 186 14.38 7.63 9.51
C SER A 186 15.77 7.02 9.37
N GLU A 187 16.82 7.73 9.78
CA GLU A 187 18.19 7.22 9.71
C GLU A 187 18.35 5.89 10.48
N ARG A 188 17.73 5.75 11.65
CA ARG A 188 17.82 4.51 12.43
C ARG A 188 17.07 3.36 11.78
N LEU A 189 15.88 3.62 11.24
CA LEU A 189 15.10 2.61 10.53
C LEU A 189 15.80 2.22 9.22
N TRP A 190 16.31 3.21 8.48
CA TRP A 190 17.12 2.99 7.28
C TRP A 190 18.35 2.13 7.54
N ASP A 191 19.17 2.49 8.53
CA ASP A 191 20.36 1.74 8.92
C ASP A 191 20.06 0.29 9.27
N ARG A 192 18.96 0.08 9.99
CA ARG A 192 18.52 -1.26 10.39
C ARG A 192 18.06 -2.07 9.17
N VAL A 193 17.22 -1.51 8.32
CA VAL A 193 16.68 -2.19 7.13
C VAL A 193 17.78 -2.47 6.10
N MET A 194 18.78 -1.58 5.97
CA MET A 194 19.88 -1.77 5.00
C MET A 194 20.99 -2.69 5.49
N ARG A 195 21.08 -2.97 6.80
CA ARG A 195 22.14 -3.83 7.36
C ARG A 195 21.69 -5.25 7.65
N ASP A 196 20.38 -5.44 7.86
CA ASP A 196 19.84 -6.74 8.23
C ASP A 196 19.67 -7.62 6.98
N ASP A 197 19.84 -8.92 7.16
CA ASP A 197 19.57 -9.91 6.12
C ASP A 197 18.06 -10.14 6.03
N LEU A 198 17.43 -9.57 5.00
CA LEU A 198 15.97 -9.58 4.84
C LEU A 198 15.38 -11.00 4.73
N GLU A 199 16.15 -11.97 4.22
CA GLU A 199 15.67 -13.35 4.10
C GLU A 199 15.75 -14.13 5.41
N ARG A 200 16.59 -13.69 6.35
CA ARG A 200 16.81 -14.36 7.64
C ARG A 200 16.13 -13.70 8.82
N MET A 201 15.52 -12.54 8.60
CA MET A 201 14.86 -11.80 9.64
C MET A 201 13.67 -12.61 10.19
N ASP A 202 13.69 -12.89 11.48
CA ASP A 202 12.58 -13.58 12.14
C ASP A 202 11.41 -12.62 12.46
N ILE A 203 10.27 -13.20 12.82
CA ILE A 203 9.05 -12.42 13.11
C ILE A 203 9.25 -11.51 14.33
N GLY A 204 10.05 -11.92 15.32
CA GLY A 204 10.32 -11.10 16.48
C GLY A 204 11.15 -9.86 16.15
N GLU A 205 11.98 -9.94 15.12
CA GLU A 205 12.75 -8.81 14.58
C GLU A 205 11.89 -7.92 13.67
N LEU A 206 10.94 -8.50 12.94
CA LEU A 206 10.01 -7.78 12.06
C LEU A 206 8.93 -7.00 12.83
N GLU A 207 8.39 -7.54 13.92
CA GLU A 207 7.28 -6.93 14.66
C GLU A 207 7.57 -5.47 15.04
N PRO A 208 8.72 -5.11 15.65
CA PRO A 208 9.06 -3.73 15.95
C PRO A 208 9.23 -2.83 14.70
N ILE A 209 9.66 -3.39 13.56
CA ILE A 209 9.75 -2.65 12.28
C ILE A 209 8.35 -2.33 11.75
N ILE A 210 7.46 -3.31 11.78
CA ILE A 210 6.06 -3.13 11.37
C ILE A 210 5.40 -2.05 12.23
N GLU A 211 5.56 -2.11 13.56
CA GLU A 211 5.04 -1.11 14.49
C GLU A 211 5.54 0.30 14.17
N GLU A 212 6.85 0.44 13.91
CA GLU A 212 7.45 1.73 13.57
C GLU A 212 6.93 2.28 12.24
N CYS A 213 6.81 1.45 11.20
CA CYS A 213 6.24 1.83 9.90
C CYS A 213 4.77 2.25 10.03
N VAL A 214 3.95 1.47 10.75
CA VAL A 214 2.54 1.81 10.99
C VAL A 214 2.41 3.15 11.71
N ALA A 215 3.17 3.35 12.80
CA ALA A 215 3.14 4.60 13.55
C ALA A 215 3.62 5.80 12.71
N ALA A 216 4.63 5.61 11.85
CA ALA A 216 5.10 6.65 10.94
C ALA A 216 4.03 7.02 9.92
N LYS A 217 3.40 6.02 9.28
CA LYS A 217 2.32 6.25 8.32
C LYS A 217 1.11 6.90 8.96
N GLU A 218 0.71 6.48 10.16
CA GLU A 218 -0.41 7.10 10.89
C GLU A 218 -0.16 8.59 11.15
N ARG A 219 1.07 8.99 11.52
CA ARG A 219 1.42 10.41 11.70
C ARG A 219 1.26 11.20 10.40
N ILE A 220 1.77 10.66 9.29
CA ILE A 220 1.67 11.31 7.97
C ILE A 220 0.20 11.43 7.54
N VAL A 221 -0.58 10.37 7.66
CA VAL A 221 -2.01 10.35 7.32
C VAL A 221 -2.84 11.28 8.21
N ALA A 222 -2.52 11.35 9.51
CA ALA A 222 -3.22 12.25 10.43
C ALA A 222 -2.97 13.73 10.08
N ALA A 223 -1.77 14.06 9.60
CA ALA A 223 -1.43 15.41 9.15
C ALA A 223 -2.10 15.78 7.81
N ASP A 224 -2.34 14.78 6.94
CA ASP A 224 -2.93 15.01 5.61
C ASP A 224 -3.80 13.80 5.19
N PRO A 225 -5.04 13.71 5.67
CA PRO A 225 -5.91 12.57 5.40
C PRO A 225 -6.27 12.36 3.91
N ARG A 226 -6.24 13.43 3.11
CA ARG A 226 -6.67 13.41 1.70
C ARG A 226 -5.53 13.42 0.68
N GLU A 227 -4.26 13.48 1.14
CA GLU A 227 -3.09 13.52 0.25
C GLU A 227 -3.03 14.76 -0.64
N GLU A 228 -3.40 15.89 -0.10
CA GLU A 228 -3.31 17.17 -0.76
C GLU A 228 -1.93 17.85 -0.55
N GLY A 229 -1.17 17.42 0.45
CA GLY A 229 0.10 18.00 0.87
C GLY A 229 1.12 16.94 1.34
N VAL A 230 1.48 16.98 2.64
CA VAL A 230 2.59 16.19 3.21
C VAL A 230 2.47 14.69 2.97
N ARG A 231 1.28 14.13 2.86
CA ARG A 231 1.09 12.70 2.58
C ARG A 231 1.64 12.28 1.21
N LYS A 232 1.85 13.23 0.28
CA LYS A 232 2.50 12.97 -1.00
C LYS A 232 3.93 12.44 -0.86
N VAL A 233 4.59 12.56 0.30
CA VAL A 233 5.91 11.95 0.55
C VAL A 233 5.88 10.43 0.40
N LEU A 234 4.71 9.80 0.64
CA LEU A 234 4.51 8.36 0.48
C LEU A 234 4.55 7.91 -0.99
N ASN A 235 4.56 8.85 -1.95
CA ASN A 235 4.69 8.57 -3.37
C ASN A 235 6.16 8.45 -3.83
N PHE A 236 7.14 8.52 -2.91
CA PHE A 236 8.53 8.27 -3.25
C PHE A 236 8.69 6.85 -3.84
N GLY A 237 9.33 6.76 -5.01
CA GLY A 237 9.46 5.54 -5.79
C GLY A 237 8.22 5.17 -6.66
N HIS A 238 7.09 5.82 -6.44
CA HIS A 238 5.85 5.40 -7.10
C HIS A 238 5.66 5.98 -8.50
N THR A 239 6.29 7.10 -8.85
CA THR A 239 6.13 7.67 -10.20
C THR A 239 6.76 6.76 -11.26
N PHE A 240 7.97 6.29 -11.00
CA PHE A 240 8.65 5.30 -11.84
C PHE A 240 8.08 3.89 -11.62
N GLY A 241 7.76 3.52 -10.37
CA GLY A 241 7.21 2.21 -10.04
C GLY A 241 5.88 1.92 -10.74
N HIS A 242 4.94 2.85 -10.74
CA HIS A 242 3.66 2.68 -11.43
C HIS A 242 3.83 2.53 -12.94
N ALA A 243 4.73 3.29 -13.57
CA ALA A 243 5.01 3.13 -14.99
C ALA A 243 5.52 1.72 -15.33
N LEU A 244 6.36 1.11 -14.44
CA LEU A 244 6.79 -0.29 -14.59
C LEU A 244 5.62 -1.27 -14.44
N GLU A 245 4.74 -1.05 -13.48
CA GLU A 245 3.57 -1.89 -13.31
C GLU A 245 2.64 -1.81 -14.52
N GLU A 246 2.39 -0.62 -15.05
CA GLU A 246 1.50 -0.40 -16.19
C GLU A 246 2.04 -1.03 -17.46
N ILE A 247 3.33 -0.86 -17.79
CA ILE A 247 3.91 -1.50 -18.98
C ILE A 247 3.88 -3.03 -18.91
N MET A 248 4.05 -3.60 -17.71
CA MET A 248 4.00 -5.06 -17.51
C MET A 248 2.59 -5.61 -17.61
N MET A 249 1.57 -4.81 -17.29
CA MET A 249 0.17 -5.19 -17.47
C MET A 249 -0.27 -5.05 -18.94
N ASP A 250 0.22 -4.04 -19.66
CA ASP A 250 -0.14 -3.77 -21.06
C ASP A 250 0.58 -4.71 -22.05
N ASN A 251 1.74 -5.25 -21.67
CA ASN A 251 2.57 -6.06 -22.55
C ASN A 251 2.81 -7.47 -22.00
N SER A 252 2.15 -8.46 -22.59
CA SER A 252 2.24 -9.88 -22.21
C SER A 252 3.63 -10.53 -22.35
N GLN A 253 4.63 -9.81 -22.87
CA GLN A 253 6.02 -10.28 -22.90
C GLN A 253 6.70 -10.17 -21.53
N PHE A 254 6.15 -9.37 -20.63
CA PHE A 254 6.67 -9.21 -19.26
C PHE A 254 5.89 -10.08 -18.28
N THR A 255 6.58 -10.53 -17.25
CA THR A 255 5.94 -11.12 -16.06
C THR A 255 5.55 -9.97 -15.12
N ILE A 256 4.31 -9.97 -14.66
CA ILE A 256 3.85 -9.00 -13.67
C ILE A 256 4.68 -9.18 -12.39
N ILE A 257 5.26 -8.11 -11.90
CA ILE A 257 6.02 -8.09 -10.63
C ILE A 257 5.16 -7.60 -9.48
N PRO A 258 5.43 -8.04 -8.24
CA PRO A 258 4.79 -7.49 -7.07
C PRO A 258 5.06 -6.00 -6.91
N HIS A 259 4.09 -5.27 -6.37
CA HIS A 259 4.13 -3.81 -6.20
C HIS A 259 5.43 -3.30 -5.56
N GLY A 260 5.86 -3.92 -4.46
CA GLY A 260 7.08 -3.48 -3.76
C GLY A 260 8.36 -3.58 -4.60
N TYR A 261 8.41 -4.51 -5.57
CA TYR A 261 9.52 -4.58 -6.53
C TYR A 261 9.55 -3.34 -7.43
N ALA A 262 8.39 -2.99 -7.99
CA ALA A 262 8.26 -1.79 -8.81
C ALA A 262 8.63 -0.52 -8.02
N VAL A 263 8.20 -0.43 -6.75
CA VAL A 263 8.53 0.69 -5.86
C VAL A 263 10.04 0.76 -5.59
N VAL A 264 10.72 -0.38 -5.36
CA VAL A 264 12.18 -0.41 -5.16
C VAL A 264 12.92 0.09 -6.41
N TYR A 265 12.55 -0.38 -7.60
CA TYR A 265 13.12 0.12 -8.84
C TYR A 265 12.86 1.62 -9.02
N GLY A 266 11.64 2.06 -8.74
CA GLY A 266 11.28 3.47 -8.80
C GLY A 266 12.05 4.32 -7.80
N MET A 267 12.27 3.84 -6.58
CA MET A 267 13.09 4.54 -5.58
C MET A 267 14.54 4.74 -6.07
N ILE A 268 15.12 3.78 -6.78
CA ILE A 268 16.47 3.94 -7.33
C ILE A 268 16.50 5.04 -8.38
N ALA A 269 15.52 5.10 -9.28
CA ALA A 269 15.41 6.16 -10.28
C ALA A 269 15.21 7.54 -9.61
N GLU A 270 14.32 7.63 -8.62
CA GLU A 270 14.09 8.88 -7.88
C GLU A 270 15.27 9.27 -6.97
N LEU A 271 16.02 8.30 -6.41
CA LEU A 271 17.30 8.57 -5.72
C LEU A 271 18.38 9.10 -6.66
N TYR A 272 18.47 8.54 -7.88
CA TYR A 272 19.37 9.08 -8.89
C TYR A 272 19.07 10.56 -9.16
N LEU A 273 17.80 10.89 -9.40
CA LEU A 273 17.36 12.28 -9.58
C LEU A 273 17.60 13.12 -8.32
N SER A 274 17.44 12.55 -7.14
CA SER A 274 17.70 13.24 -5.87
C SER A 274 19.18 13.63 -5.73
N VAL A 275 20.09 12.77 -6.15
CA VAL A 275 21.54 13.07 -6.18
C VAL A 275 21.84 14.17 -7.18
N VAL A 276 21.26 14.12 -8.37
CA VAL A 276 21.56 15.07 -9.47
C VAL A 276 20.93 16.44 -9.22
N LYS A 277 19.66 16.48 -8.74
CA LYS A 277 18.86 17.70 -8.65
C LYS A 277 18.79 18.30 -7.25
N SER A 278 18.76 17.47 -6.22
CA SER A 278 18.45 17.92 -4.86
C SER A 278 19.64 17.93 -3.91
N GLY A 279 20.82 17.51 -4.39
CA GLY A 279 22.04 17.45 -3.59
C GLY A 279 22.04 16.31 -2.56
N CYS A 280 21.23 15.28 -2.75
CA CYS A 280 21.25 14.08 -1.91
C CYS A 280 22.64 13.42 -1.96
N PRO A 281 23.19 12.92 -0.84
CA PRO A 281 24.38 12.09 -0.84
C PRO A 281 24.22 10.86 -1.73
N LYS A 282 25.32 10.36 -2.30
CA LYS A 282 25.30 9.17 -3.17
C LYS A 282 25.13 7.84 -2.41
N GLU A 283 25.43 7.84 -1.12
CA GLU A 283 25.45 6.63 -0.29
C GLU A 283 24.08 5.91 -0.25
N PRO A 284 22.93 6.57 -0.02
CA PRO A 284 21.64 5.91 -0.08
C PRO A 284 21.34 5.24 -1.42
N LEU A 285 21.72 5.89 -2.54
CA LEU A 285 21.57 5.32 -3.88
C LEU A 285 22.41 4.06 -4.04
N GLN A 286 23.67 4.08 -3.59
CA GLN A 286 24.59 2.94 -3.70
C GLN A 286 24.10 1.75 -2.86
N LEU A 287 23.69 2.00 -1.62
CA LEU A 287 23.16 0.96 -0.71
C LEU A 287 21.89 0.33 -1.27
N LEU A 288 20.93 1.14 -1.69
CA LEU A 288 19.68 0.62 -2.23
C LEU A 288 19.90 -0.15 -3.53
N THR A 289 20.82 0.31 -4.40
CA THR A 289 21.20 -0.41 -5.62
C THR A 289 21.76 -1.80 -5.30
N GLN A 290 22.64 -1.91 -4.30
CA GLN A 290 23.18 -3.21 -3.87
C GLN A 290 22.08 -4.12 -3.32
N THR A 291 21.19 -3.60 -2.48
CA THR A 291 20.03 -4.31 -1.93
C THR A 291 19.10 -4.78 -3.06
N MET A 292 18.81 -3.93 -4.04
CA MET A 292 18.00 -4.29 -5.21
C MET A 292 18.63 -5.46 -5.96
N LEU A 293 19.89 -5.34 -6.35
CA LEU A 293 20.56 -6.39 -7.13
C LEU A 293 20.63 -7.73 -6.40
N HIS A 294 20.69 -7.70 -5.07
CA HIS A 294 20.77 -8.90 -4.24
C HIS A 294 19.42 -9.60 -4.09
N TYR A 295 18.35 -8.87 -3.75
CA TYR A 295 17.06 -9.44 -3.38
C TYR A 295 15.99 -9.37 -4.50
N TYR A 296 15.99 -8.32 -5.30
CA TYR A 296 14.93 -8.04 -6.28
C TYR A 296 15.36 -8.35 -7.72
N GLY A 297 16.67 -8.49 -7.96
CA GLY A 297 17.20 -8.65 -9.31
C GLY A 297 17.06 -7.38 -10.16
N LYS A 298 17.23 -7.52 -11.47
CA LYS A 298 17.11 -6.43 -12.44
C LYS A 298 15.68 -6.32 -12.97
N PRO A 299 15.20 -5.11 -13.30
CA PRO A 299 13.94 -4.97 -13.98
C PRO A 299 13.94 -5.68 -15.34
N GLN A 300 12.79 -6.22 -15.75
CA GLN A 300 12.64 -6.91 -17.04
C GLN A 300 12.63 -5.94 -18.23
N CYS A 301 12.26 -4.68 -17.98
CA CYS A 301 12.29 -3.60 -18.98
C CYS A 301 13.72 -3.11 -19.22
N GLY A 302 13.96 -2.53 -20.40
CA GLY A 302 15.24 -1.97 -20.78
C GLY A 302 15.14 -0.68 -21.58
N CYS A 303 16.25 -0.21 -22.12
CA CYS A 303 16.30 1.07 -22.85
C CYS A 303 15.32 1.17 -24.05
N LYS A 304 14.93 0.04 -24.65
CA LYS A 304 13.94 0.00 -25.75
C LYS A 304 12.52 0.37 -25.29
N ASP A 305 12.21 0.18 -24.01
CA ASP A 305 10.87 0.37 -23.46
C ASP A 305 10.68 1.78 -22.87
N ARG A 306 11.74 2.59 -22.87
CA ARG A 306 11.82 3.89 -22.21
C ARG A 306 10.75 4.89 -22.65
N GLU A 307 10.44 4.97 -23.94
CA GLU A 307 9.43 5.93 -24.43
C GLU A 307 8.01 5.54 -23.98
N ALA A 308 7.68 4.24 -23.97
CA ALA A 308 6.41 3.77 -23.43
C ALA A 308 6.29 4.06 -21.92
N LEU A 309 7.39 3.84 -21.18
CA LEU A 309 7.43 4.18 -19.75
C LEU A 309 7.20 5.69 -19.49
N LEU A 310 7.75 6.56 -20.35
CA LEU A 310 7.51 8.00 -20.26
C LEU A 310 6.05 8.37 -20.52
N GLU A 311 5.40 7.72 -21.48
CA GLU A 311 3.98 7.93 -21.75
C GLU A 311 3.12 7.60 -20.53
N PHE A 312 3.37 6.46 -19.86
CA PHE A 312 2.69 6.11 -18.62
C PHE A 312 2.95 7.12 -17.50
N MET A 313 4.20 7.58 -17.32
CA MET A 313 4.51 8.60 -16.32
C MET A 313 3.75 9.91 -16.56
N GLN A 314 3.59 10.34 -17.82
CA GLN A 314 2.85 11.55 -18.17
C GLN A 314 1.33 11.42 -17.97
N GLN A 315 0.80 10.20 -17.99
CA GLN A 315 -0.61 9.88 -17.75
C GLN A 315 -0.93 9.63 -16.28
N ASP A 316 0.07 9.59 -15.38
CA ASP A 316 -0.15 9.34 -13.96
C ASP A 316 -1.11 10.38 -13.37
N LYS A 317 -2.13 9.91 -12.67
CA LYS A 317 -3.15 10.72 -11.99
C LYS A 317 -2.61 11.70 -10.93
N LYS A 318 -1.35 11.54 -10.53
CA LYS A 318 -0.66 12.44 -9.60
C LYS A 318 -0.18 13.73 -10.25
N ASN A 319 -0.14 13.81 -11.58
CA ASN A 319 0.25 15.00 -12.31
C ASN A 319 -0.83 16.07 -12.18
N GLU A 320 -0.44 17.29 -11.85
CA GLU A 320 -1.36 18.42 -11.70
C GLU A 320 -1.69 19.05 -13.06
N HIS A 321 -0.78 18.92 -14.02
CA HIS A 321 -0.98 19.39 -15.40
C HIS A 321 -0.64 18.29 -16.42
N ALA A 322 -1.35 18.31 -17.53
CA ALA A 322 -1.16 17.32 -18.60
C ALA A 322 0.28 17.40 -19.15
N GLY A 323 0.95 16.25 -19.22
CA GLY A 323 2.31 16.13 -19.76
C GLY A 323 3.43 16.44 -18.78
N GLU A 324 3.13 16.90 -17.57
CA GLU A 324 4.12 17.00 -16.48
C GLU A 324 4.40 15.63 -15.88
N ILE A 325 5.59 15.46 -15.32
CA ILE A 325 5.95 14.30 -14.51
C ILE A 325 6.28 14.81 -13.11
N ASN A 326 5.45 14.45 -12.13
CA ASN A 326 5.58 14.90 -10.76
C ASN A 326 6.11 13.76 -9.88
N CYS A 327 7.25 13.99 -9.24
CA CYS A 327 7.94 13.03 -8.37
C CYS A 327 8.06 13.54 -6.93
N THR A 328 8.31 12.63 -6.02
CA THR A 328 8.88 12.93 -4.71
C THR A 328 10.38 12.64 -4.77
N LEU A 329 11.21 13.62 -4.42
CA LEU A 329 12.66 13.47 -4.31
C LEU A 329 13.07 13.62 -2.84
N ILE A 330 14.37 13.43 -2.54
CA ILE A 330 14.91 13.65 -1.19
C ILE A 330 16.20 14.48 -1.22
N ARG A 331 16.49 15.17 -0.12
CA ARG A 331 17.81 15.79 0.13
C ARG A 331 18.73 14.88 0.95
N GLY A 332 18.14 13.95 1.68
CA GLY A 332 18.78 12.95 2.51
C GLY A 332 17.72 12.04 3.13
N ILE A 333 18.15 11.00 3.83
CA ILE A 333 17.23 10.10 4.54
C ILE A 333 16.43 10.91 5.57
N GLY A 334 15.10 10.85 5.48
CA GLY A 334 14.18 11.64 6.33
C GLY A 334 13.92 13.06 5.84
N GLU A 335 14.43 13.46 4.69
CA GLU A 335 14.25 14.80 4.13
C GLU A 335 13.56 14.78 2.75
N PRO A 336 12.31 14.27 2.66
CA PRO A 336 11.58 14.22 1.40
C PRO A 336 11.13 15.59 0.93
N ILE A 337 11.08 15.77 -0.41
CA ILE A 337 10.63 16.97 -1.10
C ILE A 337 9.53 16.55 -2.09
N ILE A 338 8.31 16.98 -1.84
CA ILE A 338 7.16 16.67 -2.70
C ILE A 338 7.07 17.65 -3.90
N ASN A 339 6.24 17.27 -4.88
CA ASN A 339 5.89 18.09 -6.03
C ASN A 339 7.13 18.56 -6.84
N GLN A 340 8.07 17.65 -7.08
CA GLN A 340 9.22 17.92 -7.91
C GLN A 340 8.91 17.55 -9.36
N VAL A 341 8.72 18.59 -10.18
CA VAL A 341 8.50 18.39 -11.62
C VAL A 341 9.84 18.07 -12.28
N ILE A 342 9.85 17.00 -13.07
CA ILE A 342 11.00 16.58 -13.87
C ILE A 342 10.65 16.66 -15.36
N SER A 343 11.65 16.95 -16.18
CA SER A 343 11.51 16.94 -17.62
C SER A 343 11.54 15.51 -18.16
N PRO A 344 11.02 15.27 -19.38
CA PRO A 344 11.15 13.97 -20.04
C PRO A 344 12.61 13.52 -20.20
N ASP A 345 13.56 14.43 -20.39
CA ASP A 345 14.98 14.09 -20.52
C ASP A 345 15.56 13.63 -19.18
N GLU A 346 15.23 14.29 -18.08
CA GLU A 346 15.62 13.85 -16.73
C GLU A 346 15.04 12.46 -16.39
N ALA A 347 13.80 12.20 -16.78
CA ALA A 347 13.19 10.88 -16.62
C ALA A 347 13.90 9.82 -17.46
N ARG A 348 14.32 10.16 -18.71
CA ARG A 348 15.12 9.26 -19.55
C ARG A 348 16.47 8.93 -18.92
N GLU A 349 17.17 9.92 -18.38
CA GLU A 349 18.44 9.70 -17.67
C GLU A 349 18.29 8.77 -16.47
N ALA A 350 17.22 8.95 -15.69
CA ALA A 350 16.95 8.08 -14.54
C ALA A 350 16.63 6.64 -14.96
N TRP A 351 15.88 6.43 -16.05
CA TRP A 351 15.67 5.10 -16.64
C TRP A 351 16.95 4.48 -17.17
N GLU A 352 17.80 5.26 -17.85
CA GLU A 352 19.10 4.79 -18.34
C GLU A 352 19.99 4.35 -17.20
N TYR A 353 20.03 5.12 -16.10
CA TYR A 353 20.76 4.73 -14.91
C TYR A 353 20.26 3.37 -14.38
N LEU A 354 18.95 3.22 -14.15
CA LEU A 354 18.36 1.98 -13.64
C LEU A 354 18.64 0.78 -14.54
N PHE A 355 18.53 0.93 -15.87
CA PHE A 355 18.75 -0.16 -16.82
C PHE A 355 20.24 -0.49 -17.05
N SER A 356 21.15 0.40 -16.67
CA SER A 356 22.59 0.16 -16.73
C SER A 356 23.13 -0.70 -15.59
N LEU A 357 22.37 -0.87 -14.51
CA LEU A 357 22.74 -1.66 -13.34
C LEU A 357 22.73 -3.16 -13.68
#